data_d875647299f48ddb7240456cb0adbed6
#
_entry.id   d875647299f48ddb7240456cb0adbed6
#
_cell.length_a   1.000
_cell.length_b   1.000
_cell.length_c   1.000
_cell.angle_alpha   90.00
_cell.angle_beta   90.00
_cell.angle_gamma   90.00
#
_symmetry.space_group_name_H-M   'P 1'
#
loop_
_entity.id
_entity.type
_entity.pdbx_description
1 polymer ?
#
loop_
_entity_poly.entity_id
_entity_poly.type
_entity_poly.pdbx_seq_one_letter_code
_entity_poly.pdbx_strand_id
1 'polypeptide(L)'
;MQLQDSALFKTQCYIDGVWLDADNKATVEVTNPANGEVIGTVPQMGKAEADRAVAAAQAALPAWKAKSAKERSQILRKWFDLMMAHQEDLGKILTLEQGKPLAEAKGEIAYGASYIEWYAEEGKRIYGDIIPSTGLDKRILVTKQPIGVCAAITPWNFPNAMITRKAAPALAAGCTFVIRPASQTPFS
;
A
#
# COMPACT_ATOMS: atom_id res chain seq x y z
N MET A 1 24.98 -0.08 -2.36
CA MET A 1 24.06 -1.27 -2.43
C MET A 1 23.88 -1.69 -3.87
N GLN A 2 24.02 -3.00 -4.17
CA GLN A 2 23.76 -3.50 -5.52
C GLN A 2 22.39 -4.22 -5.54
N LEU A 3 21.42 -3.65 -6.24
CA LEU A 3 20.13 -4.26 -6.51
C LEU A 3 20.20 -5.06 -7.81
N GLN A 4 19.44 -6.13 -7.91
CA GLN A 4 19.25 -6.87 -9.15
C GLN A 4 18.35 -6.08 -10.11
N ASP A 5 17.32 -5.43 -9.55
CA ASP A 5 16.44 -4.51 -10.27
C ASP A 5 16.50 -3.11 -9.63
N SER A 6 17.27 -2.22 -10.24
CA SER A 6 17.41 -0.83 -9.77
C SER A 6 16.11 -0.01 -9.93
N ALA A 7 15.17 -0.48 -10.74
CA ALA A 7 13.89 0.19 -10.94
C ALA A 7 12.99 0.16 -9.69
N LEU A 8 13.28 -0.72 -8.72
CA LEU A 8 12.57 -0.79 -7.44
C LEU A 8 12.88 0.40 -6.51
N PHE A 9 14.05 1.02 -6.66
CA PHE A 9 14.44 2.16 -5.82
C PHE A 9 13.88 3.46 -6.42
N LYS A 10 12.71 3.87 -5.95
CA LYS A 10 12.02 5.07 -6.42
C LYS A 10 12.20 6.23 -5.46
N THR A 11 12.60 7.37 -5.99
CA THR A 11 12.84 8.61 -5.22
C THR A 11 11.74 9.67 -5.44
N GLN A 12 10.65 9.31 -6.08
CA GLN A 12 9.51 10.18 -6.38
C GLN A 12 8.23 9.63 -5.75
N CYS A 13 7.21 10.47 -5.60
CA CYS A 13 5.89 10.04 -5.17
C CYS A 13 5.04 9.62 -6.38
N TYR A 14 4.22 8.59 -6.20
CA TYR A 14 3.33 8.06 -7.24
C TYR A 14 1.91 8.59 -7.06
N ILE A 15 1.40 9.34 -8.03
CA ILE A 15 0.04 9.87 -8.04
C ILE A 15 -0.53 9.72 -9.46
N ASP A 16 -1.70 9.11 -9.57
CA ASP A 16 -2.45 8.95 -10.83
C ASP A 16 -1.62 8.34 -11.98
N GLY A 17 -0.89 7.28 -11.67
CA GLY A 17 -0.08 6.56 -12.67
C GLY A 17 1.27 7.21 -13.00
N VAL A 18 1.63 8.33 -12.36
CA VAL A 18 2.84 9.11 -12.67
C VAL A 18 3.71 9.27 -11.43
N TRP A 19 5.03 9.18 -11.62
CA TRP A 19 6.02 9.51 -10.61
C TRP A 19 6.30 11.01 -10.64
N LEU A 20 6.14 11.71 -9.51
CA LEU A 20 6.17 13.16 -9.42
C LEU A 20 7.10 13.65 -8.31
N ASP A 21 7.73 14.79 -8.57
CA ASP A 21 8.39 15.61 -7.55
C ASP A 21 7.38 16.53 -6.87
N ALA A 22 7.77 17.14 -5.74
CA ALA A 22 7.00 18.22 -5.14
C ALA A 22 6.94 19.45 -6.08
N ASP A 23 5.83 20.18 -6.05
CA ASP A 23 5.62 21.34 -6.92
C ASP A 23 6.69 22.42 -6.70
N ASN A 24 7.11 22.61 -5.46
CA ASN A 24 8.17 23.54 -5.06
C ASN A 24 9.59 22.95 -5.17
N LYS A 25 9.73 21.71 -5.67
CA LYS A 25 10.98 20.95 -5.75
C LYS A 25 11.68 20.70 -4.41
N ALA A 26 11.00 20.91 -3.28
CA ALA A 26 11.56 20.60 -1.97
C ALA A 26 11.67 19.08 -1.78
N THR A 27 12.77 18.68 -1.14
CA THR A 27 13.07 17.27 -0.87
C THR A 27 13.42 17.07 0.60
N VAL A 28 13.30 15.83 1.06
CA VAL A 28 13.76 15.35 2.35
C VAL A 28 14.82 14.30 2.11
N GLU A 29 15.96 14.42 2.79
CA GLU A 29 17.00 13.39 2.76
C GLU A 29 16.58 12.17 3.58
N VAL A 30 16.92 11.00 3.07
CA VAL A 30 16.77 9.72 3.76
C VAL A 30 18.16 9.18 4.03
N THR A 31 18.45 8.89 5.29
CA THR A 31 19.78 8.47 5.73
C THR A 31 19.77 7.02 6.20
N ASN A 32 20.89 6.35 5.99
CA ASN A 32 21.16 5.06 6.62
C ASN A 32 21.43 5.26 8.12
N PRO A 33 20.61 4.73 9.03
CA PRO A 33 20.77 4.94 10.47
C PRO A 33 22.05 4.31 11.04
N ALA A 34 22.70 3.39 10.33
CA ALA A 34 23.92 2.74 10.80
C ALA A 34 25.17 3.61 10.67
N ASN A 35 25.23 4.51 9.67
CA ASN A 35 26.41 5.31 9.37
C ASN A 35 26.12 6.78 9.05
N GLY A 36 24.84 7.18 8.97
CA GLY A 36 24.41 8.54 8.66
C GLY A 36 24.54 8.96 7.19
N GLU A 37 24.97 8.07 6.30
CA GLU A 37 25.06 8.39 4.86
C GLU A 37 23.69 8.63 4.25
N VAL A 38 23.58 9.65 3.40
CA VAL A 38 22.38 9.91 2.60
C VAL A 38 22.24 8.81 1.54
N ILE A 39 21.17 8.06 1.58
CA ILE A 39 20.86 6.98 0.63
C ILE A 39 19.98 7.44 -0.54
N GLY A 40 19.29 8.55 -0.38
CA GLY A 40 18.45 9.16 -1.39
C GLY A 40 17.65 10.32 -0.84
N THR A 41 16.85 10.93 -1.70
CA THR A 41 15.90 11.99 -1.32
C THR A 41 14.50 11.65 -1.79
N VAL A 42 13.49 12.13 -1.09
CA VAL A 42 12.09 12.03 -1.52
C VAL A 42 11.43 13.40 -1.54
N PRO A 43 10.40 13.62 -2.37
CA PRO A 43 9.69 14.88 -2.43
C PRO A 43 9.03 15.25 -1.11
N GLN A 44 9.24 16.49 -0.65
CA GLN A 44 8.51 17.06 0.48
C GLN A 44 7.18 17.64 0.01
N MET A 45 6.20 16.77 -0.20
CA MET A 45 4.89 17.17 -0.67
C MET A 45 4.06 17.83 0.42
N GLY A 46 3.29 18.85 0.03
CA GLY A 46 2.41 19.61 0.89
C GLY A 46 0.93 19.26 0.69
N LYS A 47 0.07 20.21 1.11
CA LYS A 47 -1.39 20.04 1.04
C LYS A 47 -1.91 19.91 -0.39
N ALA A 48 -1.36 20.68 -1.34
CA ALA A 48 -1.84 20.66 -2.72
C ALA A 48 -1.62 19.30 -3.39
N GLU A 49 -0.47 18.68 -3.17
CA GLU A 49 -0.16 17.35 -3.67
C GLU A 49 -0.99 16.26 -2.97
N ALA A 50 -1.22 16.40 -1.66
CA ALA A 50 -2.09 15.50 -0.92
C ALA A 50 -3.54 15.57 -1.44
N ASP A 51 -4.05 16.76 -1.70
CA ASP A 51 -5.38 16.96 -2.30
C ASP A 51 -5.48 16.30 -3.68
N ARG A 52 -4.43 16.40 -4.52
CA ARG A 52 -4.36 15.71 -5.82
C ARG A 52 -4.35 14.18 -5.67
N ALA A 53 -3.61 13.66 -4.70
CA ALA A 53 -3.59 12.20 -4.44
C ALA A 53 -4.98 11.70 -4.02
N VAL A 54 -5.68 12.43 -3.18
CA VAL A 54 -7.06 12.10 -2.77
C VAL A 54 -8.02 12.22 -3.96
N ALA A 55 -7.90 13.26 -4.77
CA ALA A 55 -8.72 13.44 -5.97
C ALA A 55 -8.50 12.31 -6.98
N ALA A 56 -7.25 11.88 -7.22
CA ALA A 56 -6.93 10.75 -8.09
C ALA A 56 -7.52 9.44 -7.56
N ALA A 57 -7.40 9.18 -6.25
CA ALA A 57 -8.00 8.02 -5.62
C ALA A 57 -9.54 8.03 -5.71
N GLN A 58 -10.17 9.21 -5.56
CA GLN A 58 -11.61 9.39 -5.71
C GLN A 58 -12.06 9.15 -7.16
N ALA A 59 -11.30 9.63 -8.14
CA ALA A 59 -11.58 9.43 -9.56
C ALA A 59 -11.47 7.95 -9.96
N ALA A 60 -10.51 7.20 -9.38
CA ALA A 60 -10.33 5.78 -9.63
C ALA A 60 -11.38 4.87 -8.95
N LEU A 61 -12.04 5.36 -7.90
CA LEU A 61 -12.95 4.56 -7.06
C LEU A 61 -14.09 3.90 -7.85
N PRO A 62 -14.82 4.57 -8.77
CA PRO A 62 -15.91 3.93 -9.49
C PRO A 62 -15.48 2.69 -10.29
N ALA A 63 -14.37 2.80 -11.02
CA ALA A 63 -13.82 1.70 -11.80
C ALA A 63 -13.28 0.55 -10.92
N TRP A 64 -12.66 0.89 -9.79
CA TRP A 64 -12.13 -0.11 -8.86
C TRP A 64 -13.23 -0.89 -8.14
N LYS A 65 -14.22 -0.21 -7.58
CA LYS A 65 -15.35 -0.85 -6.88
C LYS A 65 -16.26 -1.66 -7.81
N ALA A 66 -16.29 -1.33 -9.10
CA ALA A 66 -17.06 -2.08 -10.11
C ALA A 66 -16.45 -3.44 -10.46
N LYS A 67 -15.16 -3.64 -10.16
CA LYS A 67 -14.50 -4.94 -10.36
C LYS A 67 -15.10 -5.98 -9.41
N SER A 68 -15.27 -7.21 -9.91
CA SER A 68 -15.65 -8.34 -9.07
C SER A 68 -14.59 -8.61 -7.99
N ALA A 69 -14.99 -9.27 -6.91
CA ALA A 69 -14.05 -9.72 -5.87
C ALA A 69 -12.93 -10.61 -6.44
N LYS A 70 -13.25 -11.43 -7.47
CA LYS A 70 -12.26 -12.27 -8.17
C LYS A 70 -11.20 -11.42 -8.89
N GLU A 71 -11.60 -10.39 -9.61
CA GLU A 71 -10.66 -9.51 -10.33
C GLU A 71 -9.75 -8.75 -9.37
N ARG A 72 -10.29 -8.21 -8.27
CA ARG A 72 -9.48 -7.57 -7.22
C ARG A 72 -8.52 -8.56 -6.57
N SER A 73 -8.99 -9.78 -6.27
CA SER A 73 -8.15 -10.86 -5.73
C SER A 73 -6.98 -11.19 -6.66
N GLN A 74 -7.21 -11.29 -7.98
CA GLN A 74 -6.15 -11.57 -8.96
C GLN A 74 -5.08 -10.44 -8.99
N ILE A 75 -5.48 -9.19 -8.88
CA ILE A 75 -4.56 -8.05 -8.83
C ILE A 75 -3.73 -8.10 -7.53
N LEU A 76 -4.36 -8.37 -6.40
CA LEU A 76 -3.66 -8.53 -5.12
C LEU A 76 -2.71 -9.73 -5.15
N ARG A 77 -3.12 -10.85 -5.74
CA ARG A 77 -2.24 -12.02 -5.89
C ARG A 77 -1.00 -11.70 -6.72
N LYS A 78 -1.17 -10.97 -7.82
CA LYS A 78 -0.03 -10.51 -8.61
C LYS A 78 0.90 -9.59 -7.81
N TRP A 79 0.36 -8.73 -6.96
CA TRP A 79 1.19 -7.90 -6.07
C TRP A 79 1.99 -8.75 -5.09
N PHE A 80 1.36 -9.76 -4.45
CA PHE A 80 2.05 -10.74 -3.61
C PHE A 80 3.19 -11.42 -4.36
N ASP A 81 2.92 -11.96 -5.55
CA ASP A 81 3.90 -12.69 -6.35
C ASP A 81 5.11 -11.81 -6.71
N LEU A 82 4.87 -10.53 -7.06
CA LEU A 82 5.92 -9.56 -7.35
C LEU A 82 6.76 -9.23 -6.10
N MET A 83 6.14 -9.03 -4.95
CA MET A 83 6.89 -8.79 -3.70
C MET A 83 7.79 -9.97 -3.35
N MET A 84 7.30 -11.19 -3.48
CA MET A 84 8.09 -12.39 -3.20
C MET A 84 9.21 -12.59 -4.23
N ALA A 85 8.97 -12.30 -5.51
CA ALA A 85 10.00 -12.35 -6.54
C ALA A 85 11.15 -11.36 -6.31
N HIS A 86 10.84 -10.20 -5.72
CA HIS A 86 11.82 -9.13 -5.43
C HIS A 86 12.21 -9.04 -3.95
N GLN A 87 11.93 -10.07 -3.15
CA GLN A 87 12.17 -10.08 -1.70
C GLN A 87 13.59 -9.68 -1.31
N GLU A 88 14.59 -10.14 -2.06
CA GLU A 88 16.01 -9.84 -1.80
C GLU A 88 16.30 -8.34 -1.92
N ASP A 89 15.88 -7.73 -3.01
CA ASP A 89 16.13 -6.32 -3.29
C ASP A 89 15.31 -5.39 -2.38
N LEU A 90 14.05 -5.71 -2.15
CA LEU A 90 13.21 -5.00 -1.19
C LEU A 90 13.76 -5.10 0.23
N GLY A 91 14.28 -6.27 0.63
CA GLY A 91 14.97 -6.45 1.91
C GLY A 91 16.23 -5.60 2.03
N LYS A 92 17.03 -5.47 0.96
CA LYS A 92 18.20 -4.60 0.93
C LYS A 92 17.83 -3.12 1.08
N ILE A 93 16.80 -2.66 0.35
CA ILE A 93 16.28 -1.30 0.47
C ILE A 93 15.85 -1.03 1.91
N LEU A 94 15.07 -1.94 2.49
CA LEU A 94 14.57 -1.81 3.85
C LEU A 94 15.70 -1.80 4.88
N THR A 95 16.72 -2.66 4.74
CA THR A 95 17.91 -2.65 5.60
C THR A 95 18.62 -1.29 5.57
N LEU A 96 18.76 -0.69 4.39
CA LEU A 96 19.45 0.58 4.23
C LEU A 96 18.71 1.74 4.90
N GLU A 97 17.41 1.85 4.71
CA GLU A 97 16.65 2.99 5.24
C GLU A 97 16.24 2.81 6.70
N GLN A 98 16.06 1.57 7.19
CA GLN A 98 15.55 1.31 8.54
C GLN A 98 16.60 0.77 9.51
N GLY A 99 17.68 0.16 8.99
CA GLY A 99 18.80 -0.32 9.81
C GLY A 99 18.66 -1.74 10.36
N LYS A 100 17.55 -2.45 10.11
CA LYS A 100 17.44 -3.85 10.57
C LYS A 100 18.33 -4.79 9.75
N PRO A 101 18.80 -5.91 10.33
CA PRO A 101 19.56 -6.93 9.62
C PRO A 101 18.83 -7.43 8.36
N LEU A 102 19.58 -7.72 7.30
CA LEU A 102 19.00 -8.16 6.02
C LEU A 102 18.08 -9.36 6.15
N ALA A 103 18.42 -10.33 7.00
CA ALA A 103 17.58 -11.50 7.23
C ALA A 103 16.21 -11.12 7.82
N GLU A 104 16.18 -10.17 8.77
CA GLU A 104 14.94 -9.65 9.36
C GLU A 104 14.17 -8.78 8.36
N ALA A 105 14.87 -7.97 7.57
CA ALA A 105 14.25 -7.17 6.51
C ALA A 105 13.56 -8.05 5.46
N LYS A 106 14.20 -9.11 5.01
CA LYS A 106 13.59 -10.13 4.12
C LYS A 106 12.41 -10.82 4.77
N GLY A 107 12.51 -11.11 6.08
CA GLY A 107 11.40 -11.64 6.87
C GLY A 107 10.21 -10.67 6.91
N GLU A 108 10.47 -9.36 7.03
CA GLU A 108 9.42 -8.35 6.97
C GLU A 108 8.74 -8.27 5.59
N ILE A 109 9.51 -8.35 4.50
CA ILE A 109 8.92 -8.38 3.15
C ILE A 109 7.96 -9.57 3.00
N ALA A 110 8.37 -10.76 3.42
CA ALA A 110 7.49 -11.94 3.40
C ALA A 110 6.26 -11.75 4.32
N TYR A 111 6.44 -11.19 5.50
CA TYR A 111 5.36 -10.85 6.43
C TYR A 111 4.40 -9.81 5.83
N GLY A 112 4.93 -8.77 5.19
CA GLY A 112 4.13 -7.79 4.47
C GLY A 112 3.33 -8.41 3.32
N ALA A 113 3.97 -9.28 2.54
CA ALA A 113 3.35 -10.01 1.44
C ALA A 113 2.23 -10.94 1.92
N SER A 114 2.37 -11.58 3.08
CA SER A 114 1.34 -12.49 3.64
C SER A 114 0.01 -11.80 3.91
N TYR A 115 0.00 -10.49 4.26
CA TYR A 115 -1.25 -9.72 4.35
C TYR A 115 -1.94 -9.58 2.99
N ILE A 116 -1.16 -9.36 1.93
CA ILE A 116 -1.72 -9.21 0.58
C ILE A 116 -2.33 -10.54 0.13
N GLU A 117 -1.63 -11.65 0.34
CA GLU A 117 -2.12 -12.99 0.04
C GLU A 117 -3.42 -13.28 0.81
N TRP A 118 -3.40 -13.05 2.13
CA TRP A 118 -4.57 -13.25 2.99
C TRP A 118 -5.79 -12.47 2.47
N TYR A 119 -5.64 -11.18 2.23
CA TYR A 119 -6.77 -10.35 1.78
C TYR A 119 -7.14 -10.56 0.32
N ALA A 120 -6.27 -11.09 -0.53
CA ALA A 120 -6.66 -11.59 -1.85
C ALA A 120 -7.69 -12.71 -1.74
N GLU A 121 -7.58 -13.57 -0.73
CA GLU A 121 -8.56 -14.63 -0.46
C GLU A 121 -9.79 -14.12 0.30
N GLU A 122 -9.59 -13.35 1.37
CA GLU A 122 -10.68 -12.82 2.20
C GLU A 122 -11.58 -11.82 1.45
N GLY A 123 -11.05 -11.09 0.49
CA GLY A 123 -11.85 -10.20 -0.37
C GLY A 123 -13.00 -10.91 -1.10
N LYS A 124 -12.89 -12.23 -1.31
CA LYS A 124 -13.95 -13.06 -1.91
C LYS A 124 -15.02 -13.50 -0.89
N ARG A 125 -14.81 -13.25 0.41
CA ARG A 125 -15.70 -13.62 1.51
C ARG A 125 -16.37 -12.42 2.19
N ILE A 126 -16.48 -11.30 1.51
CA ILE A 126 -17.21 -10.12 1.99
C ILE A 126 -18.71 -10.39 1.81
N TYR A 127 -19.24 -11.24 2.69
CA TYR A 127 -20.65 -11.65 2.66
C TYR A 127 -21.54 -10.57 3.27
N GLY A 128 -22.82 -10.61 2.88
CA GLY A 128 -23.88 -9.88 3.56
C GLY A 128 -24.68 -10.80 4.48
N ASP A 129 -25.79 -10.29 4.98
CA ASP A 129 -26.66 -11.00 5.92
C ASP A 129 -28.11 -11.03 5.41
N ILE A 130 -28.82 -12.09 5.75
CA ILE A 130 -30.28 -12.17 5.63
C ILE A 130 -30.83 -12.18 7.03
N ILE A 131 -31.54 -11.10 7.40
CA ILE A 131 -32.01 -10.89 8.78
C ILE A 131 -33.52 -11.23 8.83
N PRO A 132 -33.96 -12.01 9.85
CA PRO A 132 -35.40 -12.24 10.07
C PRO A 132 -36.16 -10.93 10.23
N SER A 133 -37.22 -10.77 9.50
CA SER A 133 -38.09 -9.60 9.59
C SER A 133 -39.14 -9.78 10.68
N THR A 134 -39.64 -8.67 11.22
CA THR A 134 -40.79 -8.63 12.16
C THR A 134 -42.11 -8.89 11.48
N GLY A 135 -42.20 -8.89 10.13
CA GLY A 135 -43.37 -9.15 9.35
C GLY A 135 -43.12 -10.19 8.26
N LEU A 136 -44.13 -10.98 7.92
CA LEU A 136 -44.03 -12.02 6.89
C LEU A 136 -44.03 -11.47 5.46
N ASP A 137 -44.39 -10.22 5.27
CA ASP A 137 -44.45 -9.47 4.03
C ASP A 137 -43.14 -8.84 3.60
N LYS A 138 -42.07 -9.01 4.42
CA LYS A 138 -40.76 -8.35 4.22
C LYS A 138 -39.60 -9.33 4.29
N ARG A 139 -38.52 -9.01 3.58
CA ARG A 139 -37.22 -9.65 3.70
C ARG A 139 -36.15 -8.56 3.88
N ILE A 140 -35.25 -8.74 4.84
CA ILE A 140 -34.15 -7.81 5.09
C ILE A 140 -32.88 -8.44 4.59
N LEU A 141 -32.28 -7.81 3.58
CA LEU A 141 -30.97 -8.17 3.05
C LEU A 141 -29.98 -7.04 3.38
N VAL A 142 -28.84 -7.40 3.94
CA VAL A 142 -27.74 -6.48 4.22
C VAL A 142 -26.61 -6.79 3.26
N THR A 143 -26.14 -5.79 2.54
CA THR A 143 -24.97 -5.89 1.65
C THR A 143 -23.85 -4.99 2.15
N LYS A 144 -22.60 -5.46 2.07
CA LYS A 144 -21.42 -4.66 2.39
C LYS A 144 -20.93 -3.95 1.14
N GLN A 145 -20.60 -2.66 1.28
CA GLN A 145 -20.12 -1.84 0.18
C GLN A 145 -18.82 -1.12 0.56
N PRO A 146 -17.94 -0.80 -0.42
CA PRO A 146 -16.78 0.03 -0.18
C PRO A 146 -17.16 1.39 0.40
N ILE A 147 -16.47 1.83 1.45
CA ILE A 147 -16.74 3.13 2.10
C ILE A 147 -16.22 4.32 1.31
N GLY A 148 -15.31 4.11 0.34
CA GLY A 148 -14.73 5.19 -0.46
C GLY A 148 -13.21 5.14 -0.53
N VAL A 149 -12.58 6.32 -0.49
CA VAL A 149 -11.12 6.47 -0.40
C VAL A 149 -10.67 6.22 1.03
N CYS A 150 -9.72 5.30 1.19
CA CYS A 150 -9.05 5.04 2.46
C CYS A 150 -7.68 5.71 2.48
N ALA A 151 -7.19 6.09 3.65
CA ALA A 151 -5.86 6.64 3.82
C ALA A 151 -5.12 5.98 4.99
N ALA A 152 -3.79 5.95 4.91
CA ALA A 152 -2.94 5.55 6.03
C ALA A 152 -1.70 6.45 6.14
N ILE A 153 -1.29 6.68 7.38
CA ILE A 153 0.01 7.24 7.76
C ILE A 153 0.71 6.15 8.56
N THR A 154 1.89 5.71 8.11
CA THR A 154 2.54 4.53 8.67
C THR A 154 3.82 4.87 9.40
N PRO A 155 4.17 4.13 10.47
CA PRO A 155 5.42 4.30 11.20
C PRO A 155 6.61 3.64 10.48
N TRP A 156 7.80 3.96 10.97
CA TRP A 156 9.09 3.53 10.41
C TRP A 156 9.55 2.13 10.83
N ASN A 157 8.97 1.54 11.89
CA ASN A 157 9.52 0.33 12.52
C ASN A 157 9.27 -0.97 11.74
N PHE A 158 8.20 -1.03 10.95
CA PHE A 158 7.89 -2.08 9.97
C PHE A 158 7.33 -1.42 8.70
N PRO A 159 8.18 -0.68 7.97
CA PRO A 159 7.68 0.24 6.93
C PRO A 159 6.87 -0.47 5.85
N ASN A 160 7.34 -1.60 5.34
CA ASN A 160 6.64 -2.36 4.31
C ASN A 160 5.37 -3.04 4.86
N ALA A 161 5.47 -3.78 5.95
CA ALA A 161 4.33 -4.52 6.51
C ALA A 161 3.22 -3.59 7.05
N MET A 162 3.55 -2.40 7.54
CA MET A 162 2.55 -1.43 7.99
C MET A 162 1.74 -0.82 6.84
N ILE A 163 2.30 -0.80 5.64
CA ILE A 163 1.60 -0.41 4.41
C ILE A 163 0.68 -1.54 3.96
N THR A 164 1.22 -2.72 3.74
CA THR A 164 0.49 -3.83 3.13
C THR A 164 -0.71 -4.28 3.95
N ARG A 165 -0.58 -4.33 5.30
CA ARG A 165 -1.68 -4.70 6.21
C ARG A 165 -2.86 -3.72 6.21
N LYS A 166 -2.69 -2.51 5.68
CA LYS A 166 -3.74 -1.49 5.56
C LYS A 166 -4.25 -1.37 4.12
N ALA A 167 -3.32 -1.37 3.16
CA ALA A 167 -3.67 -1.24 1.75
C ALA A 167 -4.39 -2.49 1.22
N ALA A 168 -3.91 -3.68 1.56
CA ALA A 168 -4.50 -4.92 1.04
C ALA A 168 -5.98 -5.10 1.42
N PRO A 169 -6.41 -4.96 2.70
CA PRO A 169 -7.82 -5.07 3.06
C PRO A 169 -8.69 -3.98 2.43
N ALA A 170 -8.19 -2.72 2.34
CA ALA A 170 -8.92 -1.63 1.72
C ALA A 170 -9.19 -1.92 0.23
N LEU A 171 -8.14 -2.31 -0.50
CA LEU A 171 -8.25 -2.66 -1.92
C LEU A 171 -9.12 -3.90 -2.14
N ALA A 172 -8.98 -4.93 -1.31
CA ALA A 172 -9.81 -6.14 -1.36
C ALA A 172 -11.30 -5.82 -1.18
N ALA A 173 -11.62 -4.89 -0.26
CA ALA A 173 -12.98 -4.43 -0.02
C ALA A 173 -13.56 -3.54 -1.12
N GLY A 174 -12.75 -3.16 -2.13
CA GLY A 174 -13.17 -2.30 -3.25
C GLY A 174 -12.99 -0.80 -2.98
N CYS A 175 -12.26 -0.43 -1.93
CA CYS A 175 -11.84 0.95 -1.66
C CYS A 175 -10.59 1.30 -2.47
N THR A 176 -10.38 2.58 -2.78
CA THR A 176 -9.10 3.12 -3.23
C THR A 176 -8.28 3.58 -2.04
N PHE A 177 -6.97 3.84 -2.24
CA PHE A 177 -6.07 4.00 -1.11
C PHE A 177 -5.02 5.08 -1.35
N VAL A 178 -4.82 5.95 -0.36
CA VAL A 178 -3.74 6.93 -0.31
C VAL A 178 -2.84 6.59 0.87
N ILE A 179 -1.52 6.60 0.66
CA ILE A 179 -0.56 6.28 1.71
C ILE A 179 0.48 7.36 1.87
N ARG A 180 0.81 7.69 3.12
CA ARG A 180 1.97 8.46 3.51
C ARG A 180 2.88 7.58 4.37
N PRO A 181 4.01 7.10 3.84
CA PRO A 181 5.00 6.37 4.63
C PRO A 181 5.70 7.30 5.63
N ALA A 182 6.42 6.72 6.58
CA ALA A 182 7.30 7.50 7.45
C ALA A 182 8.43 8.15 6.63
N SER A 183 8.79 9.39 6.97
CA SER A 183 9.82 10.13 6.23
C SER A 183 11.20 9.48 6.31
N GLN A 184 11.46 8.69 7.36
CA GLN A 184 12.71 7.97 7.57
C GLN A 184 12.82 6.70 6.69
N THR A 185 11.70 6.11 6.28
CA THR A 185 11.67 4.81 5.59
C THR A 185 10.63 4.82 4.46
N PRO A 186 10.83 5.65 3.43
CA PRO A 186 9.85 5.83 2.37
C PRO A 186 10.05 4.90 1.16
N PHE A 187 11.16 4.15 1.07
CA PHE A 187 11.56 3.45 -0.15
C PHE A 187 11.10 1.99 -0.23
N SER A 188 10.89 1.31 0.91
CA SER A 188 10.52 -0.11 0.96
C SER A 188 9.03 -0.42 0.87
#